data_7c044701b1482f31946cc023ac8d4cba
#
_entry.id   7c044701b1482f31946cc023ac8d4cba
#
_cell.length_a   1.000
_cell.length_b   1.000
_cell.length_c   1.000
_cell.angle_alpha   90.00
_cell.angle_beta   90.00
_cell.angle_gamma   90.00
#
_symmetry.space_group_name_H-M   'P 1'
#
loop_
_entity.id
_entity.type
_entity.pdbx_description
1 polymer ?
#
loop_
_entity_poly.entity_id
_entity_poly.type
_entity_poly.pdbx_seq_one_letter_code
_entity_poly.pdbx_strand_id
1 'polypeptide(L)' 'MQTKWEYKVFTVDRFLSVDSDLTIEEKLNKYGKEGWELVGLLQRSHTTLGYQPKLDNDSIAFKRQIVEK' A
#
# COMPACT_ATOMS: atom_id res chain seq x y z
N MET A 1 -11.23 24.87 7.40
CA MET A 1 -10.17 23.90 7.72
C MET A 1 -10.05 22.87 6.64
N GLN A 2 -8.85 22.56 6.26
CA GLN A 2 -8.62 21.57 5.24
C GLN A 2 -8.30 20.23 5.87
N THR A 3 -8.88 19.19 5.30
CA THR A 3 -8.53 17.84 5.67
C THR A 3 -7.23 17.47 4.96
N LYS A 4 -6.28 17.02 5.72
CA LYS A 4 -4.99 16.60 5.17
C LYS A 4 -4.81 15.12 5.38
N TRP A 5 -4.10 14.50 4.45
CA TRP A 5 -3.88 13.07 4.45
C TRP A 5 -2.41 12.77 4.35
N GLU A 6 -2.00 11.69 4.96
CA GLU A 6 -0.67 11.15 4.73
C GLU A 6 -0.81 9.77 4.15
N TYR A 7 0.18 9.36 3.39
CA TYR A 7 0.13 8.11 2.65
C TYR A 7 1.31 7.24 3.00
N LYS A 8 1.08 5.95 2.98
CA LYS A 8 2.12 4.95 3.20
C LYS A 8 2.04 3.97 2.04
N VAL A 9 3.18 3.77 1.38
CA VAL A 9 3.21 2.94 0.19
C VAL A 9 4.30 1.89 0.35
N PHE A 10 3.95 0.67 0.03
CA PHE A 10 4.89 -0.45 0.01
C PHE A 10 4.84 -1.10 -1.36
N THR A 11 5.94 -1.70 -1.78
CA THR A 11 5.81 -2.67 -2.86
C THR A 11 5.03 -3.86 -2.31
N VAL A 12 4.33 -4.55 -3.19
CA VAL A 12 3.56 -5.73 -2.75
C VAL A 12 4.50 -6.77 -2.17
N ASP A 13 5.67 -6.96 -2.78
CA ASP A 13 6.62 -7.92 -2.27
C ASP A 13 7.04 -7.59 -0.84
N ARG A 14 7.30 -6.33 -0.57
CA ARG A 14 7.68 -5.93 0.77
C ARG A 14 6.54 -6.12 1.75
N PHE A 15 5.33 -5.77 1.34
CA PHE A 15 4.16 -5.92 2.18
C PHE A 15 3.96 -7.38 2.57
N LEU A 16 4.18 -8.28 1.61
CA LEU A 16 4.00 -9.70 1.87
C LEU A 16 5.12 -10.29 2.71
N SER A 17 6.31 -9.72 2.63
CA SER A 17 7.46 -10.28 3.35
C SER A 17 7.54 -9.80 4.79
N VAL A 18 6.98 -8.64 5.10
CA VAL A 18 6.97 -8.14 6.47
C VAL A 18 5.92 -8.89 7.24
N ASP A 19 6.28 -9.34 8.45
CA ASP A 19 5.37 -10.13 9.29
C ASP A 19 4.81 -11.30 8.51
N SER A 20 5.69 -12.10 7.95
CA SER A 20 5.28 -13.16 7.03
C SER A 20 4.45 -14.24 7.70
N ASP A 21 4.44 -14.28 9.03
CA ASP A 21 3.62 -15.24 9.77
C ASP A 21 2.17 -14.77 9.93
N LEU A 22 1.86 -13.56 9.52
CA LEU A 22 0.51 -13.06 9.57
C LEU A 22 -0.19 -13.27 8.23
N THR A 23 -1.50 -13.51 8.30
CA THR A 23 -2.29 -13.53 7.07
C THR A 23 -2.42 -12.11 6.54
N ILE A 24 -2.88 -11.99 5.30
CA ILE A 24 -3.08 -10.69 4.70
C ILE A 24 -4.12 -9.89 5.50
N GLU A 25 -5.18 -10.57 5.91
CA GLU A 25 -6.20 -9.90 6.70
C GLU A 25 -5.63 -9.36 8.01
N GLU A 26 -4.79 -10.15 8.66
CA GLU A 26 -4.17 -9.71 9.91
C GLU A 26 -3.26 -8.51 9.68
N LYS A 27 -2.53 -8.50 8.57
CA LYS A 27 -1.66 -7.38 8.25
C LYS A 27 -2.49 -6.11 8.02
N LEU A 28 -3.58 -6.25 7.28
CA LEU A 28 -4.45 -5.10 7.02
C LEU A 28 -5.07 -4.58 8.31
N ASN A 29 -5.49 -5.49 9.18
CA ASN A 29 -6.07 -5.08 10.45
C ASN A 29 -5.05 -4.37 11.33
N LYS A 30 -3.80 -4.79 11.26
CA LYS A 30 -2.74 -4.13 12.01
C LYS A 30 -2.63 -2.66 11.63
N TYR A 31 -2.66 -2.39 10.33
CA TYR A 31 -2.60 -1.01 9.88
C TYR A 31 -3.88 -0.26 10.17
N GLY A 32 -5.02 -0.94 10.06
CA GLY A 32 -6.29 -0.32 10.39
C GLY A 32 -6.37 0.15 11.82
N LYS A 33 -5.77 -0.61 12.74
CA LYS A 33 -5.76 -0.22 14.14
C LYS A 33 -4.93 1.04 14.37
N GLU A 34 -4.01 1.32 13.47
CA GLU A 34 -3.21 2.54 13.55
C GLU A 34 -3.85 3.70 12.81
N GLY A 35 -5.05 3.51 12.32
CA GLY A 35 -5.76 4.57 11.62
C GLY A 35 -5.57 4.58 10.12
N TRP A 36 -4.87 3.59 9.58
CA TRP A 36 -4.61 3.54 8.15
C TRP A 36 -5.77 2.88 7.42
N GLU A 37 -6.12 3.44 6.28
CA GLU A 37 -7.14 2.91 5.41
C GLU A 37 -6.50 2.48 4.10
N LEU A 38 -6.85 1.30 3.61
CA LEU A 38 -6.32 0.81 2.35
C LEU A 38 -6.92 1.61 1.21
N VAL A 39 -6.05 2.23 0.41
CA VAL A 39 -6.50 2.93 -0.78
C VAL A 39 -6.66 1.95 -1.92
N GLY A 40 -5.69 1.07 -2.09
CA GLY A 40 -5.76 0.08 -3.14
C GLY A 40 -4.39 -0.33 -3.62
N LEU A 41 -4.40 -1.06 -4.72
CA LEU A 41 -3.19 -1.52 -5.37
C LEU A 41 -2.91 -0.64 -6.57
N LEU A 42 -1.67 -0.22 -6.68
CA LEU A 42 -1.23 0.57 -7.81
C LEU A 42 -0.38 -0.31 -8.70
N GLN A 43 -0.82 -0.49 -9.91
CA GLN A 43 -0.10 -1.28 -10.88
C GLN A 43 0.64 -0.36 -11.83
N ARG A 44 1.87 -0.72 -12.10
CA ARG A 44 2.64 0.02 -13.05
C ARG A 44 2.24 -0.44 -14.43
N SER A 45 1.68 0.46 -15.18
CA SER A 45 1.26 0.14 -16.54
C SER A 45 2.46 0.24 -17.46
N HIS A 46 2.79 -0.86 -18.10
CA HIS A 46 3.88 -0.89 -19.09
C HIS A 46 3.30 -1.08 -20.45
N THR A 47 3.41 -0.07 -21.25
CA THR A 47 3.02 -0.17 -22.64
C THR A 47 4.22 -0.19 -23.56
N THR A 48 5.35 -0.53 -23.02
CA THR A 48 6.58 -0.48 -23.76
C THR A 48 6.64 -1.66 -24.72
N LEU A 49 6.90 -1.33 -25.96
CA LEU A 49 6.99 -2.36 -26.98
C LEU A 49 8.21 -3.21 -26.77
N GLY A 50 8.01 -4.53 -26.83
CA GLY A 50 9.11 -5.45 -26.74
C GLY A 50 9.60 -5.78 -25.36
N TYR A 51 9.00 -5.21 -24.34
CA TYR A 51 9.39 -5.50 -22.98
C TYR A 51 8.29 -6.27 -22.27
N GLN A 52 8.72 -7.21 -21.46
CA GLN A 52 7.80 -7.91 -20.59
C GLN A 52 7.58 -7.08 -19.35
N PRO A 53 6.32 -6.92 -18.94
CA PRO A 53 6.07 -6.20 -17.71
C PRO A 53 6.64 -6.97 -16.53
N LYS A 54 7.26 -6.24 -15.64
CA LYS A 54 7.72 -6.84 -14.40
C LYS A 54 6.62 -6.70 -13.38
N LEU A 55 6.23 -7.81 -12.82
CA LEU A 55 5.14 -7.83 -11.86
C LEU A 55 5.57 -7.33 -10.49
N ASP A 56 6.85 -7.14 -10.29
CA ASP A 56 7.38 -6.75 -9.00
C ASP A 56 7.25 -5.25 -8.72
N ASN A 57 6.59 -4.52 -9.62
CA ASN A 57 6.45 -3.07 -9.46
C ASN A 57 5.10 -2.65 -8.92
N ASP A 58 4.27 -3.61 -8.54
CA ASP A 58 2.99 -3.28 -7.95
C ASP A 58 3.19 -2.74 -6.55
N SER A 59 2.36 -1.79 -6.20
CA SER A 59 2.44 -1.16 -4.88
C SER A 59 1.09 -1.20 -4.21
N ILE A 60 1.13 -1.26 -2.89
CA ILE A 60 -0.07 -1.18 -2.08
C ILE A 60 0.00 0.12 -1.29
N ALA A 61 -1.08 0.88 -1.31
CA ALA A 61 -1.11 2.21 -0.72
C ALA A 61 -2.15 2.29 0.36
N PHE A 62 -1.78 2.97 1.42
CA PHE A 62 -2.67 3.27 2.55
C PHE A 62 -2.69 4.77 2.75
N LYS A 63 -3.76 5.26 3.35
CA LYS A 63 -3.84 6.67 3.71
C LYS A 63 -4.39 6.79 5.12
N ARG A 64 -4.10 7.92 5.72
CA ARG A 64 -4.58 8.22 7.06
C ARG A 64 -4.75 9.72 7.17
N GLN A 65 -5.82 10.14 7.82
CA GLN A 65 -6.06 11.55 8.04
C GLN A 65 -5.06 12.10 9.05
N ILE A 66 -4.48 13.24 8.72
CA ILE A 66 -3.57 13.90 9.63
C ILE A 66 -4.41 14.70 10.62
N VAL A 67 -4.22 14.40 11.89
CA VAL A 67 -4.91 15.10 12.94
C VAL A 67 -3.97 16.15 13.50
N GLU A 68 -4.37 17.41 13.36
CA GLU A 68 -3.61 18.51 13.91
C GLU A 68 -4.22 18.94 15.22
N LYS A 69 -3.37 19.09 16.20
CA LYS A 69 -3.83 19.55 17.50
C LYS A 69 -3.51 21.00 17.69
#